data_302d59291fe83705cbd007bebbc38ccf
#
_entry.id   302d59291fe83705cbd007bebbc38ccf
#
_cell.length_a   1.000
_cell.length_b   1.000
_cell.length_c   1.000
_cell.angle_alpha   90.00
_cell.angle_beta   90.00
_cell.angle_gamma   90.00
#
_symmetry.space_group_name_H-M   'P 1'
#
loop_
_entity.id
_entity.type
_entity.pdbx_description
1 polymer ?
#
loop_
_entity_poly.entity_id
_entity_poly.type
_entity_poly.pdbx_seq_one_letter_code
_entity_poly.pdbx_strand_id
1 'polypeptide(L)'
;SWQSDKFDNFYPRLVEIIRKHCPKSEIVIQQTWSYASDDPRVAKPSPTWGFDQDEMYRRLNENYRNMAKALNARIIPTGYAVQLSRERAPEKYTGFDKADVSRYVHPDLPPASPIEVVGSFCWHKDSKTGKYVMWQDTFHLNKRGEYMQACVWYMFLFGRTGADIRFVPESITKEDSAFLIGCAESAVRDYPQVRNLKE
;
A
#
# COMPACT_ATOMS: atom_id res chain seq x y z
N SER A 1 8.18 4.18 -6.63
CA SER A 1 8.99 5.17 -5.90
C SER A 1 8.33 6.56 -6.00
N TRP A 2 8.46 7.38 -4.98
CA TRP A 2 8.11 8.79 -5.02
C TRP A 2 9.14 9.64 -5.80
N GLN A 3 10.29 9.07 -6.15
CA GLN A 3 11.34 9.66 -6.98
C GLN A 3 11.11 9.25 -8.44
N SER A 4 10.83 10.20 -9.32
CA SER A 4 10.53 9.96 -10.74
C SER A 4 11.69 9.33 -11.49
N ASP A 5 12.91 9.80 -11.23
CA ASP A 5 14.14 9.30 -11.87
C ASP A 5 14.35 7.79 -11.69
N LYS A 6 13.87 7.22 -10.60
CA LYS A 6 13.94 5.77 -10.35
C LYS A 6 12.97 4.96 -11.20
N PHE A 7 11.88 5.55 -11.68
CA PHE A 7 10.99 4.90 -12.63
C PHE A 7 11.52 5.03 -14.06
N ASP A 8 11.89 6.24 -14.46
CA ASP A 8 12.18 6.58 -15.84
C ASP A 8 13.41 5.85 -16.38
N ASN A 9 14.32 5.44 -15.50
CA ASN A 9 15.52 4.71 -15.90
C ASN A 9 15.27 3.22 -16.23
N PHE A 10 14.23 2.59 -15.74
CA PHE A 10 14.08 1.13 -15.83
C PHE A 10 12.85 0.66 -16.59
N TYR A 11 11.71 1.33 -16.45
CA TYR A 11 10.47 0.82 -17.02
C TYR A 11 10.46 0.76 -18.56
N PRO A 12 11.10 1.67 -19.34
CA PRO A 12 11.06 1.59 -20.79
C PRO A 12 11.67 0.28 -21.30
N ARG A 13 12.85 -0.10 -20.76
CA ARG A 13 13.51 -1.37 -21.12
C ARG A 13 12.68 -2.59 -20.72
N LEU A 14 12.04 -2.56 -19.56
CA LEU A 14 11.14 -3.63 -19.12
C LEU A 14 9.96 -3.79 -20.08
N VAL A 15 9.36 -2.67 -20.48
CA VAL A 15 8.25 -2.66 -21.45
C VAL A 15 8.67 -3.22 -22.81
N GLU A 16 9.85 -2.86 -23.32
CA GLU A 16 10.40 -3.43 -24.56
C GLU A 16 10.51 -4.97 -24.47
N ILE A 17 11.04 -5.49 -23.36
CA ILE A 17 11.15 -6.92 -23.13
C ILE A 17 9.76 -7.59 -23.12
N ILE A 18 8.80 -7.00 -22.38
CA ILE A 18 7.43 -7.52 -22.31
C ILE A 18 6.80 -7.52 -23.72
N ARG A 19 6.89 -6.43 -24.46
CA ARG A 19 6.32 -6.33 -25.81
C ARG A 19 6.95 -7.30 -26.79
N LYS A 20 8.25 -7.56 -26.65
CA LYS A 20 8.97 -8.56 -27.50
C LYS A 20 8.50 -9.99 -27.21
N HIS A 21 8.32 -10.37 -25.96
CA HIS A 21 8.02 -11.75 -25.57
C HIS A 21 6.53 -12.02 -25.35
N CYS A 22 5.76 -11.00 -25.00
CA CYS A 22 4.33 -11.07 -24.74
C CYS A 22 3.57 -9.94 -25.45
N PRO A 23 3.58 -9.88 -26.79
CA PRO A 23 3.10 -8.73 -27.58
C PRO A 23 1.59 -8.47 -27.39
N LYS A 24 0.82 -9.50 -27.03
CA LYS A 24 -0.64 -9.40 -26.82
C LYS A 24 -1.05 -9.12 -25.38
N SER A 25 -0.09 -9.09 -24.45
CA SER A 25 -0.39 -8.85 -23.02
C SER A 25 -0.74 -7.39 -22.77
N GLU A 26 -1.74 -7.16 -21.95
CA GLU A 26 -1.97 -5.84 -21.37
C GLU A 26 -0.93 -5.59 -20.27
N ILE A 27 -0.36 -4.39 -20.27
CA ILE A 27 0.49 -3.92 -19.17
C ILE A 27 -0.38 -3.09 -18.25
N VAL A 28 -0.44 -3.47 -16.99
CA VAL A 28 -1.08 -2.73 -15.91
C VAL A 28 -0.04 -2.33 -14.87
N ILE A 29 -0.24 -1.21 -14.19
CA ILE A 29 0.69 -0.66 -13.23
C ILE A 29 0.12 -0.83 -11.83
N GLN A 30 0.83 -1.53 -10.95
CA GLN A 30 0.49 -1.60 -9.54
C GLN A 30 0.95 -0.33 -8.83
N GLN A 31 0.00 0.48 -8.34
CA GLN A 31 0.30 1.63 -7.51
C GLN A 31 0.66 1.17 -6.09
N THR A 32 1.83 1.57 -5.60
CA THR A 32 2.20 1.41 -4.19
C THR A 32 1.63 2.57 -3.34
N TRP A 33 1.86 2.52 -2.05
CA TRP A 33 1.30 3.42 -1.03
C TRP A 33 2.40 4.21 -0.34
N SER A 34 2.02 5.26 0.36
CA SER A 34 2.91 5.99 1.25
C SER A 34 3.10 5.24 2.57
N TYR A 35 4.23 5.48 3.21
CA TYR A 35 4.59 4.87 4.50
C TYR A 35 3.58 5.23 5.58
N ALA A 36 3.61 4.51 6.70
CA ALA A 36 2.82 4.87 7.88
C ALA A 36 3.24 6.26 8.39
N SER A 37 2.32 6.99 9.00
CA SER A 37 2.57 8.39 9.41
C SER A 37 3.59 8.54 10.55
N ASP A 38 3.90 7.45 11.26
CA ASP A 38 4.92 7.38 12.30
C ASP A 38 6.30 6.94 11.78
N ASP A 39 6.45 6.68 10.46
CA ASP A 39 7.76 6.44 9.87
C ASP A 39 8.64 7.69 9.97
N PRO A 40 9.87 7.62 10.54
CA PRO A 40 10.71 8.78 10.75
C PRO A 40 11.00 9.59 9.48
N ARG A 41 10.86 8.99 8.31
CA ARG A 41 11.10 9.65 7.01
C ARG A 41 10.00 10.65 6.66
N VAL A 42 8.78 10.41 7.13
CA VAL A 42 7.58 11.21 6.83
C VAL A 42 6.81 11.70 8.07
N ALA A 43 7.27 11.34 9.27
CA ALA A 43 6.58 11.67 10.52
C ALA A 43 6.66 13.17 10.85
N LYS A 44 5.51 13.76 11.19
CA LYS A 44 5.45 15.12 11.74
C LYS A 44 5.96 15.15 13.18
N PRO A 45 6.51 16.28 13.65
CA PRO A 45 6.67 17.56 12.94
C PRO A 45 7.95 17.66 12.10
N SER A 46 8.86 16.70 12.16
CA SER A 46 10.20 16.80 11.56
C SER A 46 10.54 15.60 10.70
N PRO A 47 9.90 15.43 9.55
CA PRO A 47 10.20 14.31 8.65
C PRO A 47 11.61 14.42 8.08
N THR A 48 12.39 13.33 8.12
CA THR A 48 13.79 13.34 7.63
C THR A 48 13.89 13.54 6.12
N TRP A 49 12.82 13.31 5.37
CA TRP A 49 12.77 13.59 3.94
C TRP A 49 12.25 14.99 3.60
N GLY A 50 11.91 15.80 4.61
CA GLY A 50 11.42 17.18 4.43
C GLY A 50 9.98 17.28 3.95
N PHE A 51 9.24 16.18 3.93
CA PHE A 51 7.81 16.13 3.58
C PHE A 51 7.10 15.03 4.36
N ASP A 52 5.80 15.17 4.52
CA ASP A 52 4.98 14.24 5.28
C ASP A 52 4.39 13.10 4.43
N GLN A 53 3.60 12.26 5.08
CA GLN A 53 2.93 11.11 4.48
C GLN A 53 1.98 11.49 3.34
N ASP A 54 1.25 12.59 3.48
CA ASP A 54 0.29 13.05 2.46
C ASP A 54 1.03 13.52 1.20
N GLU A 55 2.11 14.27 1.39
CA GLU A 55 2.96 14.71 0.28
C GLU A 55 3.68 13.53 -0.38
N MET A 56 4.09 12.51 0.39
CA MET A 56 4.63 11.27 -0.19
C MET A 56 3.59 10.61 -1.11
N TYR A 57 2.34 10.50 -0.65
CA TYR A 57 1.26 9.94 -1.46
C TYR A 57 1.03 10.76 -2.74
N ARG A 58 0.98 12.08 -2.63
CA ARG A 58 0.81 12.98 -3.77
C ARG A 58 1.88 12.75 -4.85
N ARG A 59 3.16 12.68 -4.45
CA ARG A 59 4.30 12.42 -5.36
C ARG A 59 4.23 11.04 -5.98
N LEU A 60 3.90 10.02 -5.20
CA LEU A 60 3.70 8.67 -5.71
C LEU A 60 2.60 8.64 -6.78
N ASN A 61 1.45 9.22 -6.48
CA ASN A 61 0.30 9.25 -7.38
C ASN A 61 0.63 9.96 -8.69
N GLU A 62 1.31 11.11 -8.64
CA GLU A 62 1.76 11.86 -9.80
C GLU A 62 2.69 11.01 -10.69
N ASN A 63 3.71 10.37 -10.10
CA ASN A 63 4.65 9.54 -10.84
C ASN A 63 3.96 8.34 -11.51
N TYR A 64 3.04 7.66 -10.82
CA TYR A 64 2.28 6.55 -11.40
C TYR A 64 1.38 7.01 -12.55
N ARG A 65 0.74 8.17 -12.42
CA ARG A 65 -0.10 8.74 -13.49
C ARG A 65 0.73 9.13 -14.72
N ASN A 66 1.91 9.73 -14.52
CA ASN A 66 2.82 10.06 -15.61
C ASN A 66 3.30 8.82 -16.35
N MET A 67 3.70 7.77 -15.63
CA MET A 67 4.08 6.49 -16.21
C MET A 67 2.90 5.84 -16.96
N ALA A 68 1.72 5.83 -16.36
CA ALA A 68 0.52 5.27 -16.99
C ALA A 68 0.15 5.99 -18.29
N LYS A 69 0.28 7.33 -18.31
CA LYS A 69 0.08 8.15 -19.50
C LYS A 69 1.10 7.79 -20.59
N ALA A 70 2.39 7.69 -20.23
CA ALA A 70 3.46 7.34 -21.17
C ALA A 70 3.27 5.93 -21.79
N LEU A 71 2.75 4.98 -21.02
CA LEU A 71 2.55 3.59 -21.44
C LEU A 71 1.14 3.30 -21.99
N ASN A 72 0.22 4.26 -21.95
CA ASN A 72 -1.21 4.03 -22.16
C ASN A 72 -1.72 2.83 -21.33
N ALA A 73 -1.37 2.79 -20.06
CA ALA A 73 -1.65 1.68 -19.16
C ALA A 73 -2.71 2.04 -18.11
N ARG A 74 -3.41 1.03 -17.63
CA ARG A 74 -4.30 1.17 -16.46
C ARG A 74 -3.51 1.06 -15.17
N ILE A 75 -4.00 1.69 -14.10
CA ILE A 75 -3.40 1.64 -12.76
C ILE A 75 -4.30 0.82 -11.83
N ILE A 76 -3.72 -0.19 -11.18
CA ILE A 76 -4.34 -0.89 -10.05
C ILE A 76 -4.19 0.03 -8.82
N PRO A 77 -5.28 0.63 -8.29
CA PRO A 77 -5.19 1.78 -7.40
C PRO A 77 -5.04 1.39 -5.92
N THR A 78 -4.12 0.48 -5.60
CA THR A 78 -3.90 0.04 -4.20
C THR A 78 -3.46 1.20 -3.30
N GLY A 79 -2.56 2.05 -3.79
CA GLY A 79 -2.11 3.21 -3.01
C GLY A 79 -3.24 4.19 -2.70
N TYR A 80 -4.20 4.35 -3.61
CA TYR A 80 -5.39 5.14 -3.37
C TYR A 80 -6.34 4.48 -2.37
N ALA A 81 -6.50 3.15 -2.41
CA ALA A 81 -7.27 2.42 -1.40
C ALA A 81 -6.68 2.59 0.01
N VAL A 82 -5.34 2.56 0.13
CA VAL A 82 -4.64 2.85 1.40
C VAL A 82 -4.92 4.27 1.85
N GLN A 83 -4.87 5.25 0.96
CA GLN A 83 -5.18 6.64 1.32
C GLN A 83 -6.63 6.81 1.77
N LEU A 84 -7.59 6.21 1.05
CA LEU A 84 -9.00 6.21 1.44
C LEU A 84 -9.25 5.55 2.80
N SER A 85 -8.52 4.47 3.12
CA SER A 85 -8.66 3.83 4.44
C SER A 85 -8.22 4.75 5.58
N ARG A 86 -7.20 5.58 5.37
CA ARG A 86 -6.73 6.59 6.33
C ARG A 86 -7.70 7.76 6.47
N GLU A 87 -8.26 8.23 5.35
CA GLU A 87 -9.21 9.34 5.32
C GLU A 87 -10.56 8.97 5.98
N ARG A 88 -10.98 7.71 5.84
CA ARG A 88 -12.26 7.19 6.33
C ARG A 88 -12.19 6.51 7.68
N ALA A 89 -10.98 6.30 8.20
CA ALA A 89 -10.80 5.72 9.52
C ALA A 89 -11.50 6.59 10.59
N PRO A 90 -12.13 5.98 11.60
CA PRO A 90 -12.85 6.73 12.64
C PRO A 90 -11.92 7.62 13.46
N GLU A 91 -10.66 7.25 13.53
CA GLU A 91 -9.61 7.96 14.24
C GLU A 91 -8.35 8.06 13.39
N LYS A 92 -7.54 9.10 13.66
CA LYS A 92 -6.22 9.20 13.01
C LYS A 92 -5.22 8.29 13.69
N TYR A 93 -4.48 7.55 12.89
CA TYR A 93 -3.34 6.80 13.40
C TYR A 93 -2.22 7.75 13.84
N THR A 94 -1.76 7.59 15.08
CA THR A 94 -0.73 8.43 15.71
C THR A 94 0.58 7.68 16.00
N GLY A 95 0.67 6.44 15.56
CA GLY A 95 1.80 5.55 15.85
C GLY A 95 1.55 4.66 17.07
N PHE A 96 2.54 3.87 17.39
CA PHE A 96 2.55 3.01 18.58
C PHE A 96 3.27 3.71 19.73
N ASP A 97 2.75 3.53 20.94
CA ASP A 97 3.49 3.96 22.15
C ASP A 97 4.72 3.05 22.32
N LYS A 98 5.90 3.66 22.37
CA LYS A 98 7.16 2.94 22.57
C LYS A 98 7.23 2.19 23.89
N ALA A 99 6.60 2.73 24.94
CA ALA A 99 6.53 2.08 26.24
C ALA A 99 5.69 0.80 26.18
N ASP A 100 4.58 0.85 25.44
CA ASP A 100 3.73 -0.31 25.23
C ASP A 100 4.42 -1.39 24.40
N VAL A 101 5.17 -0.99 23.36
CA VAL A 101 5.92 -1.92 22.53
C VAL A 101 7.08 -2.58 23.28
N SER A 102 7.77 -1.84 24.14
CA SER A 102 8.95 -2.33 24.86
C SER A 102 8.68 -3.46 25.88
N ARG A 103 7.42 -3.69 26.26
CA ARG A 103 7.03 -4.76 27.19
C ARG A 103 6.93 -6.15 26.53
N TYR A 104 6.93 -6.22 25.19
CA TYR A 104 6.87 -7.49 24.49
C TYR A 104 8.23 -8.16 24.43
N VAL A 105 8.24 -9.47 24.67
CA VAL A 105 9.44 -10.33 24.68
C VAL A 105 9.25 -11.40 23.64
N HIS A 106 10.31 -11.72 22.88
CA HIS A 106 10.27 -12.79 21.89
C HIS A 106 9.71 -14.10 22.49
N PRO A 107 8.74 -14.78 21.84
CA PRO A 107 8.22 -14.55 20.48
C PRO A 107 6.99 -13.63 20.37
N ASP A 108 6.48 -13.08 21.48
CA ASP A 108 5.25 -12.31 21.50
C ASP A 108 5.42 -10.97 20.71
N LEU A 109 4.39 -10.61 19.95
CA LEU A 109 4.37 -9.38 19.16
C LEU A 109 3.28 -8.43 19.67
N PRO A 110 3.49 -7.12 19.56
CA PRO A 110 2.42 -6.15 19.74
C PRO A 110 1.25 -6.44 18.79
N PRO A 111 0.00 -6.15 19.17
CA PRO A 111 -1.13 -6.29 18.28
C PRO A 111 -0.97 -5.37 17.06
N ALA A 112 -1.48 -5.81 15.92
CA ALA A 112 -1.54 -4.94 14.74
C ALA A 112 -2.45 -3.72 15.01
N SER A 113 -2.15 -2.60 14.36
CA SER A 113 -3.04 -1.43 14.44
C SER A 113 -4.44 -1.77 13.93
N PRO A 114 -5.50 -1.42 14.66
CA PRO A 114 -6.87 -1.56 14.16
C PRO A 114 -7.24 -0.47 13.14
N ILE A 115 -6.40 0.54 12.96
CA ILE A 115 -6.67 1.73 12.14
C ILE A 115 -5.80 1.73 10.89
N GLU A 116 -4.47 1.61 11.05
CA GLU A 116 -3.53 1.67 9.94
C GLU A 116 -3.43 0.33 9.21
N VAL A 117 -3.31 0.37 7.89
CA VAL A 117 -3.17 -0.80 7.02
C VAL A 117 -1.72 -1.04 6.57
N VAL A 118 -0.82 -0.12 6.93
CA VAL A 118 0.62 -0.19 6.69
C VAL A 118 1.36 -0.33 8.01
N GLY A 119 2.31 -1.23 8.05
CA GLY A 119 3.16 -1.41 9.21
C GLY A 119 2.78 -2.58 10.10
N SER A 120 3.80 -3.19 10.67
CA SER A 120 3.70 -4.36 11.55
C SER A 120 4.96 -4.46 12.42
N PHE A 121 4.98 -5.42 13.33
CA PHE A 121 6.16 -5.76 14.10
C PHE A 121 6.65 -7.15 13.74
N CYS A 122 7.98 -7.33 13.78
CA CYS A 122 8.61 -8.64 13.65
C CYS A 122 9.88 -8.72 14.49
N TRP A 123 10.31 -9.94 14.80
CA TRP A 123 11.57 -10.18 15.47
C TRP A 123 12.67 -10.51 14.47
N HIS A 124 13.78 -9.80 14.57
CA HIS A 124 15.00 -10.11 13.85
C HIS A 124 16.04 -10.69 14.80
N LYS A 125 16.69 -11.77 14.40
CA LYS A 125 17.86 -12.27 15.13
C LYS A 125 19.07 -11.47 14.69
N ASP A 126 19.63 -10.69 15.60
CA ASP A 126 20.87 -9.96 15.37
C ASP A 126 22.02 -10.95 15.13
N SER A 127 22.69 -10.82 13.98
CA SER A 127 23.73 -11.76 13.56
C SER A 127 25.01 -11.70 14.40
N LYS A 128 25.25 -10.57 15.10
CA LYS A 128 26.45 -10.36 15.92
C LYS A 128 26.25 -10.84 17.34
N THR A 129 25.09 -10.58 17.91
CA THR A 129 24.80 -10.88 19.33
C THR A 129 23.99 -12.15 19.52
N GLY A 130 23.34 -12.67 18.46
CA GLY A 130 22.42 -13.79 18.51
C GLY A 130 21.10 -13.50 19.22
N LYS A 131 20.89 -12.27 19.71
CA LYS A 131 19.66 -11.84 20.40
C LYS A 131 18.57 -11.48 19.41
N TYR A 132 17.32 -11.68 19.83
CA TYR A 132 16.19 -11.19 19.08
C TYR A 132 15.95 -9.71 19.40
N VAL A 133 15.81 -8.89 18.34
CA VAL A 133 15.50 -7.47 18.41
C VAL A 133 14.20 -7.24 17.68
N MET A 134 13.26 -6.55 18.32
CA MET A 134 12.00 -6.17 17.68
C MET A 134 12.26 -5.07 16.66
N TRP A 135 11.70 -5.26 15.49
CA TRP A 135 11.72 -4.27 14.42
C TRP A 135 10.30 -3.86 14.04
N GLN A 136 10.08 -2.56 13.91
CA GLN A 136 8.84 -2.01 13.42
C GLN A 136 8.95 -1.78 11.91
N ASP A 137 8.16 -2.49 11.15
CA ASP A 137 7.91 -2.19 9.75
C ASP A 137 6.92 -1.04 9.66
N THR A 138 7.23 -0.04 8.85
CA THR A 138 6.40 1.15 8.67
C THR A 138 6.06 1.39 7.20
N PHE A 139 6.36 0.44 6.31
CA PHE A 139 6.22 0.63 4.87
C PHE A 139 5.59 -0.54 4.09
N HIS A 140 5.54 -1.74 4.64
CA HIS A 140 4.78 -2.84 4.03
C HIS A 140 3.35 -2.89 4.56
N LEU A 141 2.45 -3.47 3.79
CA LEU A 141 1.09 -3.73 4.24
C LEU A 141 1.09 -4.75 5.39
N ASN A 142 0.25 -4.50 6.38
CA ASN A 142 -0.10 -5.51 7.36
C ASN A 142 -1.22 -6.43 6.83
N LYS A 143 -1.72 -7.37 7.64
CA LYS A 143 -2.75 -8.33 7.22
C LYS A 143 -4.04 -7.66 6.72
N ARG A 144 -4.42 -6.53 7.30
CA ARG A 144 -5.56 -5.73 6.84
C ARG A 144 -5.29 -5.13 5.46
N GLY A 145 -4.11 -4.55 5.27
CA GLY A 145 -3.68 -3.97 4.01
C GLY A 145 -3.50 -5.02 2.91
N GLU A 146 -2.93 -6.19 3.22
CA GLU A 146 -2.82 -7.32 2.29
C GLU A 146 -4.20 -7.79 1.79
N TYR A 147 -5.16 -7.91 2.71
CA TYR A 147 -6.53 -8.26 2.34
C TYR A 147 -7.19 -7.20 1.45
N MET A 148 -7.07 -5.92 1.83
CA MET A 148 -7.60 -4.81 1.03
C MET A 148 -6.96 -4.78 -0.37
N GLN A 149 -5.65 -5.00 -0.48
CA GLN A 149 -4.96 -5.09 -1.77
C GLN A 149 -5.52 -6.23 -2.63
N ALA A 150 -5.73 -7.41 -2.04
CA ALA A 150 -6.33 -8.54 -2.75
C ALA A 150 -7.73 -8.20 -3.27
N CYS A 151 -8.54 -7.48 -2.49
CA CYS A 151 -9.86 -6.99 -2.91
C CYS A 151 -9.75 -6.02 -4.10
N VAL A 152 -8.81 -5.05 -4.04
CA VAL A 152 -8.55 -4.12 -5.17
C VAL A 152 -8.18 -4.88 -6.44
N TRP A 153 -7.25 -5.83 -6.34
CA TRP A 153 -6.81 -6.61 -7.48
C TRP A 153 -7.93 -7.45 -8.08
N TYR A 154 -8.70 -8.13 -7.21
CA TYR A 154 -9.82 -8.96 -7.65
C TYR A 154 -10.86 -8.14 -8.42
N MET A 155 -11.29 -7.02 -7.85
CA MET A 155 -12.28 -6.16 -8.50
C MET A 155 -11.73 -5.53 -9.79
N PHE A 156 -10.50 -5.06 -9.78
CA PHE A 156 -9.88 -4.41 -10.93
C PHE A 156 -9.64 -5.38 -12.11
N LEU A 157 -9.07 -6.56 -11.84
CA LEU A 157 -8.69 -7.52 -12.90
C LEU A 157 -9.88 -8.29 -13.46
N PHE A 158 -10.89 -8.57 -12.63
CA PHE A 158 -12.03 -9.42 -13.02
C PHE A 158 -13.33 -8.65 -13.20
N GLY A 159 -13.32 -7.31 -13.05
CA GLY A 159 -14.53 -6.49 -13.18
C GLY A 159 -15.62 -6.84 -12.15
N ARG A 160 -15.19 -7.25 -10.95
CA ARG A 160 -16.09 -7.65 -9.86
C ARG A 160 -16.37 -6.49 -8.91
N THR A 161 -17.33 -6.68 -8.03
CA THR A 161 -17.73 -5.73 -6.98
C THR A 161 -17.39 -6.27 -5.60
N GLY A 162 -17.51 -5.44 -4.57
CA GLY A 162 -17.33 -5.87 -3.18
C GLY A 162 -18.32 -6.99 -2.78
N ALA A 163 -19.52 -7.02 -3.37
CA ALA A 163 -20.52 -8.04 -3.10
C ALA A 163 -20.11 -9.46 -3.59
N ASP A 164 -19.15 -9.55 -4.51
CA ASP A 164 -18.64 -10.83 -5.02
C ASP A 164 -17.58 -11.45 -4.10
N ILE A 165 -17.04 -10.69 -3.12
CA ILE A 165 -15.99 -11.14 -2.21
C ILE A 165 -16.63 -11.97 -1.11
N ARG A 166 -16.26 -13.26 -1.04
CA ARG A 166 -16.79 -14.21 -0.05
C ARG A 166 -15.77 -14.56 1.03
N PHE A 167 -14.50 -14.49 0.70
CA PHE A 167 -13.42 -14.84 1.62
C PHE A 167 -13.10 -13.67 2.54
N VAL A 168 -13.02 -13.96 3.83
CA VAL A 168 -12.51 -13.04 4.86
C VAL A 168 -11.50 -13.82 5.70
N PRO A 169 -10.26 -13.32 5.87
CA PRO A 169 -9.28 -13.95 6.75
C PRO A 169 -9.77 -14.03 8.20
N GLU A 170 -9.43 -15.09 8.92
CA GLU A 170 -9.82 -15.28 10.34
C GLU A 170 -9.35 -14.13 11.25
N SER A 171 -8.24 -13.49 10.90
CA SER A 171 -7.67 -12.35 11.64
C SER A 171 -8.41 -11.03 11.43
N ILE A 172 -9.44 -10.98 10.57
CA ILE A 172 -10.18 -9.76 10.21
C ILE A 172 -11.64 -9.96 10.58
N THR A 173 -12.21 -9.01 11.34
CA THR A 173 -13.64 -9.06 11.70
C THR A 173 -14.52 -8.77 10.48
N LYS A 174 -15.81 -9.12 10.57
CA LYS A 174 -16.77 -8.82 9.50
C LYS A 174 -16.92 -7.33 9.26
N GLU A 175 -16.93 -6.55 10.32
CA GLU A 175 -17.04 -5.09 10.28
C GLU A 175 -15.83 -4.46 9.61
N ASP A 176 -14.62 -4.91 9.99
CA ASP A 176 -13.37 -4.43 9.39
C ASP A 176 -13.27 -4.88 7.93
N SER A 177 -13.67 -6.11 7.60
CA SER A 177 -13.68 -6.56 6.22
C SER A 177 -14.61 -5.72 5.33
N ALA A 178 -15.80 -5.36 5.84
CA ALA A 178 -16.73 -4.48 5.12
C ALA A 178 -16.13 -3.09 4.88
N PHE A 179 -15.44 -2.53 5.87
CA PHE A 179 -14.73 -1.26 5.74
C PHE A 179 -13.63 -1.34 4.67
N LEU A 180 -12.77 -2.37 4.72
CA LEU A 180 -11.65 -2.56 3.79
C LEU A 180 -12.14 -2.81 2.35
N ILE A 181 -13.17 -3.64 2.19
CA ILE A 181 -13.84 -3.87 0.89
C ILE A 181 -14.41 -2.56 0.35
N GLY A 182 -15.09 -1.77 1.18
CA GLY A 182 -15.65 -0.47 0.78
C GLY A 182 -14.59 0.53 0.31
N CYS A 183 -13.42 0.56 0.98
CA CYS A 183 -12.28 1.37 0.54
C CYS A 183 -11.71 0.88 -0.80
N ALA A 184 -11.56 -0.44 -0.96
CA ALA A 184 -11.08 -1.05 -2.19
C ALA A 184 -12.03 -0.81 -3.37
N GLU A 185 -13.34 -0.99 -3.17
CA GLU A 185 -14.37 -0.75 -4.20
C GLU A 185 -14.42 0.71 -4.64
N SER A 186 -14.38 1.63 -3.67
CA SER A 186 -14.28 3.06 -3.98
C SER A 186 -13.01 3.38 -4.76
N ALA A 187 -11.88 2.78 -4.38
CA ALA A 187 -10.62 3.01 -5.09
C ALA A 187 -10.70 2.55 -6.55
N VAL A 188 -11.25 1.37 -6.81
CA VAL A 188 -11.39 0.85 -8.19
C VAL A 188 -12.36 1.69 -9.01
N ARG A 189 -13.49 2.12 -8.42
CA ARG A 189 -14.51 2.92 -9.09
C ARG A 189 -14.07 4.35 -9.36
N ASP A 190 -13.47 5.01 -8.37
CA ASP A 190 -13.31 6.47 -8.35
C ASP A 190 -11.91 6.91 -8.77
N TYR A 191 -10.91 6.00 -8.84
CA TYR A 191 -9.56 6.36 -9.27
C TYR A 191 -9.53 6.79 -10.74
N PRO A 192 -9.08 8.03 -11.06
CA PRO A 192 -9.10 8.54 -12.42
C PRO A 192 -8.04 7.84 -13.28
N GLN A 193 -8.45 6.87 -14.06
CA GLN A 193 -7.59 6.21 -15.05
C GLN A 193 -7.15 7.20 -16.11
N VAL A 194 -5.90 7.10 -16.55
CA VAL A 194 -5.33 7.99 -17.58
C VAL A 194 -5.39 7.40 -18.98
N ARG A 195 -5.71 6.11 -19.08
CA ARG A 195 -5.94 5.45 -20.37
C ARG A 195 -7.25 5.97 -20.97
N ASN A 196 -7.17 6.58 -22.14
CA ASN A 196 -8.34 6.74 -22.97
C ASN A 196 -8.71 5.35 -23.48
N LEU A 197 -9.76 4.77 -22.93
CA LEU A 197 -10.43 3.64 -23.58
C LEU A 197 -10.87 4.20 -24.93
N LYS A 198 -10.11 3.92 -26.00
CA LYS A 198 -10.66 4.03 -27.33
C LYS A 198 -11.74 2.97 -27.39
N GLU A 199 -12.96 3.42 -27.54
CA GLU A 199 -14.13 2.62 -27.84
C GLU A 199 -13.87 1.61 -28.95
#